data_eb13109266198b2d76cc8ec6d26fb1ac
#
_entry.id   eb13109266198b2d76cc8ec6d26fb1ac
#
_cell.length_a   1.000
_cell.length_b   1.000
_cell.length_c   1.000
_cell.angle_alpha   90.00
_cell.angle_beta   90.00
_cell.angle_gamma   90.00
#
_symmetry.space_group_name_H-M   'P 1'
#
loop_
_entity.id
_entity.type
_entity.pdbx_description
1 polymer ?
#
loop_
_entity_poly.entity_id
_entity_poly.type
_entity_poly.pdbx_seq_one_letter_code
_entity_poly.pdbx_strand_id
1 'polypeptide(L)'
;MKKKVLSALLTTAMLASMLVGCGSSNDAPAASTDAAPAASTEAKTEAPASTEAAEPAAAEEGKVFNIYCWNEEFKSRLTDHYPGYEEVDGTTGKIGDITVKWNITPSDDNAYQNNLDATLLKQADAAADDKIDLFLIEADYALKYVDTDYTMPVKDLGITDADLANQYQYTKDVVTDSNGNLKGVSWQGCPGVLIYNRE
;
A
#
# COMPACT_ATOMS: atom_id res chain seq x y z
N MET A 1 -31.84 37.13 -18.06
CA MET A 1 -32.25 36.62 -19.39
C MET A 1 -31.38 35.45 -19.74
N LYS A 2 -32.00 34.30 -19.78
CA LYS A 2 -31.85 33.20 -20.75
C LYS A 2 -30.42 32.72 -21.08
N LYS A 3 -30.02 31.53 -20.60
CA LYS A 3 -30.00 30.33 -21.46
C LYS A 3 -29.90 29.06 -20.59
N LYS A 4 -30.98 28.36 -20.59
CA LYS A 4 -31.15 26.94 -20.28
C LYS A 4 -30.74 26.11 -21.48
N VAL A 5 -30.51 24.80 -21.19
CA VAL A 5 -30.53 23.66 -22.11
C VAL A 5 -29.19 23.30 -22.73
N LEU A 6 -28.56 22.24 -22.18
CA LEU A 6 -28.35 20.96 -22.87
C LEU A 6 -27.84 19.92 -21.87
N SER A 7 -28.76 19.15 -21.34
CA SER A 7 -28.48 17.91 -20.61
C SER A 7 -29.55 16.93 -21.04
N ALA A 8 -29.32 16.14 -21.99
CA ALA A 8 -30.01 14.87 -22.24
C ALA A 8 -29.30 14.12 -23.36
N LEU A 9 -29.20 12.80 -23.16
CA LEU A 9 -28.75 11.78 -24.11
C LEU A 9 -27.31 11.30 -23.86
N LEU A 10 -27.19 10.32 -22.94
CA LEU A 10 -26.57 9.04 -23.21
C LEU A 10 -26.86 8.05 -22.05
N THR A 11 -28.09 7.57 -22.01
CA THR A 11 -28.47 6.34 -21.30
C THR A 11 -29.13 5.46 -22.35
N THR A 12 -28.45 4.45 -22.78
CA THR A 12 -29.01 3.17 -23.30
C THR A 12 -27.89 2.34 -23.89
N ALA A 13 -27.70 1.22 -23.32
CA ALA A 13 -27.22 -0.05 -23.88
C ALA A 13 -26.21 -0.72 -22.97
N MET A 14 -26.71 -1.67 -22.17
CA MET A 14 -26.19 -3.01 -21.99
C MET A 14 -26.92 -3.74 -20.88
N LEU A 15 -28.10 -4.22 -21.28
CA LEU A 15 -28.81 -5.30 -20.60
C LEU A 15 -28.99 -6.37 -21.67
N ALA A 16 -28.23 -7.45 -21.60
CA ALA A 16 -28.59 -8.79 -22.07
C ALA A 16 -27.36 -9.72 -22.01
N SER A 17 -27.33 -10.57 -20.99
CA SER A 17 -27.01 -11.99 -21.14
C SER A 17 -26.81 -12.63 -19.76
N MET A 18 -27.92 -12.94 -19.14
CA MET A 18 -28.02 -14.01 -18.15
C MET A 18 -29.15 -14.90 -18.64
N LEU A 19 -28.84 -16.15 -18.85
CA LEU A 19 -29.69 -17.32 -18.65
C LEU A 19 -29.16 -18.50 -19.46
N VAL A 20 -28.98 -19.58 -18.78
CA VAL A 20 -28.92 -21.00 -19.10
C VAL A 20 -27.74 -21.60 -18.34
N GLY A 21 -27.84 -22.60 -17.45
CA GLY A 21 -28.97 -23.39 -17.00
C GLY A 21 -28.40 -24.44 -16.04
N CYS A 22 -29.15 -24.77 -15.06
CA CYS A 22 -28.98 -25.90 -14.14
C CYS A 22 -29.05 -27.25 -14.85
N GLY A 23 -28.26 -28.23 -14.40
CA GLY A 23 -28.41 -29.63 -14.79
C GLY A 23 -27.53 -30.54 -13.93
N SER A 24 -28.18 -31.16 -12.94
CA SER A 24 -27.69 -32.23 -12.07
C SER A 24 -27.51 -33.57 -12.83
N SER A 25 -26.54 -34.38 -12.46
CA SER A 25 -26.66 -35.71 -11.84
C SER A 25 -25.52 -36.67 -12.21
N ASN A 26 -24.97 -37.22 -11.18
CA ASN A 26 -24.41 -38.58 -10.92
C ASN A 26 -24.11 -39.51 -12.11
N ASP A 27 -22.91 -40.09 -12.16
CA ASP A 27 -22.53 -41.46 -11.84
C ASP A 27 -21.17 -41.83 -12.39
N ALA A 28 -20.33 -42.43 -11.56
CA ALA A 28 -19.17 -43.23 -11.94
C ALA A 28 -19.63 -44.69 -12.19
N PRO A 29 -18.85 -45.68 -12.63
CA PRO A 29 -17.37 -45.76 -12.77
C PRO A 29 -16.87 -46.63 -13.96
N ALA A 30 -15.55 -46.75 -14.03
CA ALA A 30 -14.71 -47.90 -14.43
C ALA A 30 -14.15 -48.08 -15.83
N ALA A 31 -12.82 -48.13 -15.79
CA ALA A 31 -11.89 -49.16 -16.32
C ALA A 31 -11.41 -49.12 -17.77
N SER A 32 -10.06 -48.90 -17.81
CA SER A 32 -9.00 -49.65 -18.51
C SER A 32 -9.02 -49.81 -20.03
N THR A 33 -7.94 -49.53 -20.67
CA THR A 33 -6.84 -50.29 -21.23
C THR A 33 -6.22 -49.60 -22.44
N ASP A 34 -4.94 -49.33 -22.34
CA ASP A 34 -3.85 -49.91 -23.14
C ASP A 34 -3.62 -49.43 -24.60
N ALA A 35 -2.36 -49.16 -24.82
CA ALA A 35 -1.56 -49.26 -26.06
C ALA A 35 -1.03 -47.96 -26.68
N ALA A 36 0.27 -47.75 -26.43
CA ALA A 36 1.19 -47.03 -27.31
C ALA A 36 1.57 -47.91 -28.55
N PRO A 37 2.49 -47.55 -29.46
CA PRO A 37 3.13 -46.30 -29.80
C PRO A 37 3.15 -45.99 -31.33
N ALA A 38 3.58 -44.85 -31.75
CA ALA A 38 4.61 -44.68 -32.79
C ALA A 38 4.70 -43.26 -33.39
N ALA A 39 5.94 -42.88 -33.54
CA ALA A 39 6.59 -42.12 -34.59
C ALA A 39 6.63 -40.59 -34.57
N SER A 40 7.74 -40.13 -34.04
CA SER A 40 8.71 -39.17 -34.58
C SER A 40 8.30 -38.35 -35.83
N THR A 41 8.25 -37.02 -35.65
CA THR A 41 8.74 -36.10 -36.70
C THR A 41 9.34 -34.88 -35.99
N GLU A 42 10.66 -34.75 -36.16
CA GLU A 42 11.44 -33.58 -35.71
C GLU A 42 11.00 -32.37 -36.56
N ALA A 43 10.46 -31.35 -35.88
CA ALA A 43 10.38 -30.02 -36.42
C ALA A 43 11.34 -29.12 -35.65
N LYS A 44 12.39 -28.74 -36.34
CA LYS A 44 13.41 -27.79 -35.94
C LYS A 44 12.74 -26.43 -35.74
N THR A 45 12.49 -26.05 -34.48
CA THR A 45 12.01 -24.69 -34.15
C THR A 45 13.21 -23.83 -33.84
N GLU A 46 13.43 -22.84 -34.67
CA GLU A 46 14.37 -21.75 -34.44
C GLU A 46 13.99 -21.06 -33.12
N ALA A 47 15.00 -20.83 -32.27
CA ALA A 47 14.89 -20.06 -31.04
C ALA A 47 14.53 -18.62 -31.39
N PRO A 48 13.52 -18.01 -30.72
CA PRO A 48 13.33 -16.58 -30.84
C PRO A 48 14.47 -15.85 -30.13
N ALA A 49 14.97 -14.83 -30.82
CA ALA A 49 15.98 -13.92 -30.34
C ALA A 49 15.65 -13.40 -28.94
N SER A 50 16.61 -13.50 -28.05
CA SER A 50 16.60 -12.87 -26.75
C SER A 50 16.35 -11.37 -26.93
N THR A 51 15.18 -10.92 -26.57
CA THR A 51 14.91 -9.51 -26.37
C THR A 51 15.60 -9.17 -25.05
N GLU A 52 16.69 -8.44 -25.16
CA GLU A 52 17.39 -7.82 -24.04
C GLU A 52 16.36 -7.02 -23.27
N ALA A 53 16.05 -7.48 -22.07
CA ALA A 53 15.16 -6.74 -21.16
C ALA A 53 15.88 -5.42 -20.85
N ALA A 54 15.27 -4.31 -21.27
CA ALA A 54 15.71 -3.00 -20.89
C ALA A 54 15.81 -2.96 -19.35
N GLU A 55 16.99 -2.68 -18.85
CA GLU A 55 17.25 -2.41 -17.44
C GLU A 55 16.26 -1.31 -17.00
N PRO A 56 15.49 -1.49 -15.92
CA PRO A 56 14.56 -0.44 -15.49
C PRO A 56 15.39 0.82 -15.23
N ALA A 57 15.03 1.90 -15.89
CA ALA A 57 15.63 3.20 -15.67
C ALA A 57 15.58 3.47 -14.15
N ALA A 58 16.74 3.76 -13.55
CA ALA A 58 16.82 4.11 -12.14
C ALA A 58 15.79 5.23 -11.89
N ALA A 59 14.87 4.99 -10.97
CA ALA A 59 13.90 6.00 -10.59
C ALA A 59 14.69 7.22 -10.10
N GLU A 60 14.32 8.41 -10.57
CA GLU A 60 14.94 9.64 -10.07
C GLU A 60 14.71 9.71 -8.56
N GLU A 61 15.78 9.81 -7.78
CA GLU A 61 15.70 9.97 -6.34
C GLU A 61 15.21 11.38 -6.03
N GLY A 62 14.11 11.50 -5.29
CA GLY A 62 13.62 12.78 -4.79
C GLY A 62 14.55 13.34 -3.71
N LYS A 63 14.47 14.66 -3.49
CA LYS A 63 15.15 15.36 -2.41
C LYS A 63 14.18 15.89 -1.35
N VAL A 64 12.93 15.54 -1.45
CA VAL A 64 11.89 15.88 -0.49
C VAL A 64 11.41 14.59 0.17
N PHE A 65 11.39 14.59 1.50
CA PHE A 65 10.85 13.51 2.32
C PHE A 65 9.51 13.97 2.91
N ASN A 66 8.42 13.47 2.34
CA ASN A 66 7.07 13.85 2.72
C ASN A 66 6.53 12.95 3.83
N ILE A 67 6.25 13.54 4.99
CA ILE A 67 5.67 12.85 6.15
C ILE A 67 4.21 13.29 6.32
N TYR A 68 3.31 12.31 6.38
CA TYR A 68 1.87 12.52 6.60
C TYR A 68 1.48 12.12 8.02
N CYS A 69 0.88 13.02 8.75
CA CYS A 69 0.43 12.81 10.14
C CYS A 69 -0.81 13.64 10.43
N TRP A 70 -1.48 13.38 11.58
CA TRP A 70 -2.72 14.07 11.95
C TRP A 70 -2.53 15.19 12.96
N ASN A 71 -1.36 15.26 13.61
CA ASN A 71 -1.02 16.31 14.56
C ASN A 71 0.51 16.50 14.64
N GLU A 72 0.97 17.37 15.52
CA GLU A 72 2.39 17.69 15.69
C GLU A 72 3.14 16.77 16.66
N GLU A 73 2.49 15.77 17.25
CA GLU A 73 3.12 14.95 18.29
C GLU A 73 4.30 14.15 17.72
N PHE A 74 4.11 13.46 16.59
CA PHE A 74 5.21 12.74 15.94
C PHE A 74 6.29 13.69 15.41
N LYS A 75 5.87 14.85 14.87
CA LYS A 75 6.80 15.89 14.43
C LYS A 75 7.73 16.29 15.57
N SER A 76 7.19 16.65 16.75
CA SER A 76 8.00 17.07 17.89
C SER A 76 8.98 15.96 18.33
N ARG A 77 8.55 14.69 18.33
CA ARG A 77 9.43 13.56 18.68
C ARG A 77 10.60 13.42 17.70
N LEU A 78 10.34 13.54 16.42
CA LEU A 78 11.39 13.46 15.41
C LEU A 78 12.32 14.66 15.49
N THR A 79 11.78 15.86 15.56
CA THR A 79 12.59 17.10 15.58
C THR A 79 13.46 17.22 16.82
N ASP A 80 12.97 16.76 17.99
CA ASP A 80 13.71 16.81 19.25
C ASP A 80 14.84 15.76 19.33
N HIS A 81 14.75 14.68 18.58
CA HIS A 81 15.63 13.52 18.77
C HIS A 81 16.40 13.08 17.53
N TYR A 82 15.99 13.49 16.33
CA TYR A 82 16.69 13.07 15.11
C TYR A 82 17.97 13.87 14.87
N PRO A 83 19.14 13.23 14.83
CA PRO A 83 20.40 13.93 14.68
C PRO A 83 20.47 14.70 13.33
N GLY A 84 20.84 15.98 13.42
CA GLY A 84 21.00 16.80 12.21
C GLY A 84 19.71 17.32 11.58
N TYR A 85 18.57 17.18 12.27
CA TYR A 85 17.35 17.87 11.85
C TYR A 85 17.48 19.38 12.11
N GLU A 86 17.17 20.19 11.11
CA GLU A 86 17.13 21.66 11.18
C GLU A 86 15.73 22.13 10.77
N GLU A 87 15.05 22.84 11.66
CA GLU A 87 13.76 23.44 11.34
C GLU A 87 13.94 24.65 10.40
N VAL A 88 13.17 24.69 9.33
CA VAL A 88 13.12 25.83 8.39
C VAL A 88 11.91 26.70 8.68
N ASP A 89 10.76 26.08 8.84
CA ASP A 89 9.49 26.70 9.24
C ASP A 89 8.58 25.66 9.91
N GLY A 90 7.36 26.08 10.29
CA GLY A 90 6.41 25.19 11.01
C GLY A 90 6.02 23.90 10.27
N THR A 91 6.28 23.79 8.97
CA THR A 91 5.92 22.63 8.14
C THR A 91 7.09 22.05 7.36
N THR A 92 8.27 22.66 7.45
CA THR A 92 9.43 22.26 6.66
C THR A 92 10.68 22.21 7.52
N GLY A 93 11.48 21.19 7.32
CA GLY A 93 12.81 21.04 7.91
C GLY A 93 13.82 20.49 6.91
N LYS A 94 15.04 20.25 7.38
CA LYS A 94 16.12 19.64 6.61
C LYS A 94 16.86 18.60 7.41
N ILE A 95 17.34 17.57 6.70
CA ILE A 95 18.31 16.60 7.19
C ILE A 95 19.38 16.48 6.08
N GLY A 96 20.52 17.15 6.27
CA GLY A 96 21.53 17.26 5.21
C GLY A 96 20.93 17.94 3.95
N ASP A 97 21.01 17.26 2.81
CA ASP A 97 20.48 17.76 1.53
C ASP A 97 19.00 17.43 1.30
N ILE A 98 18.37 16.70 2.21
CA ILE A 98 16.97 16.31 2.09
C ILE A 98 16.07 17.34 2.78
N THR A 99 15.06 17.80 2.07
CA THR A 99 14.00 18.65 2.63
C THR A 99 12.92 17.75 3.24
N VAL A 100 12.61 17.91 4.51
CA VAL A 100 11.51 17.22 5.19
C VAL A 100 10.26 18.09 5.14
N LYS A 101 9.16 17.55 4.61
CA LYS A 101 7.86 18.22 4.59
C LYS A 101 6.87 17.51 5.51
N TRP A 102 6.23 18.29 6.37
CA TRP A 102 5.20 17.83 7.30
C TRP A 102 3.81 18.13 6.73
N ASN A 103 3.12 17.10 6.31
CA ASN A 103 1.76 17.17 5.78
C ASN A 103 0.79 16.81 6.92
N ILE A 104 0.43 17.82 7.73
CA ILE A 104 -0.41 17.64 8.92
C ILE A 104 -1.87 17.90 8.56
N THR A 105 -2.72 16.88 8.71
CA THR A 105 -4.16 16.97 8.49
C THR A 105 -4.88 16.44 9.72
N PRO A 106 -5.68 17.24 10.45
CA PRO A 106 -6.42 16.75 11.62
C PRO A 106 -7.30 15.53 11.32
N SER A 107 -7.51 14.67 12.34
CA SER A 107 -8.31 13.45 12.21
C SER A 107 -9.81 13.69 12.24
N ASP A 108 -10.29 14.92 12.50
CA ASP A 108 -11.69 15.25 12.58
C ASP A 108 -12.44 14.77 11.33
N ASP A 109 -13.58 14.14 11.52
CA ASP A 109 -14.44 13.61 10.45
C ASP A 109 -13.69 12.71 9.44
N ASN A 110 -12.68 11.99 9.88
CA ASN A 110 -11.78 11.17 9.05
C ASN A 110 -10.99 11.97 8.01
N ALA A 111 -10.80 13.28 8.19
CA ALA A 111 -10.14 14.13 7.20
C ALA A 111 -8.72 13.66 6.89
N TYR A 112 -7.94 13.24 7.91
CA TYR A 112 -6.62 12.67 7.70
C TYR A 112 -6.63 11.44 6.80
N GLN A 113 -7.46 10.43 7.11
CA GLN A 113 -7.53 9.20 6.32
C GLN A 113 -8.00 9.47 4.88
N ASN A 114 -9.00 10.35 4.71
CA ASN A 114 -9.51 10.71 3.39
C ASN A 114 -8.44 11.42 2.54
N ASN A 115 -7.64 12.30 3.15
CA ASN A 115 -6.53 12.97 2.48
C ASN A 115 -5.41 11.99 2.11
N LEU A 116 -5.04 11.11 3.04
CA LEU A 116 -4.03 10.08 2.82
C LEU A 116 -4.44 9.16 1.67
N ASP A 117 -5.67 8.63 1.67
CA ASP A 117 -6.20 7.77 0.62
C ASP A 117 -6.16 8.44 -0.75
N ALA A 118 -6.66 9.69 -0.82
CA ALA A 118 -6.70 10.44 -2.07
C ALA A 118 -5.30 10.71 -2.65
N THR A 119 -4.29 10.84 -1.78
CA THR A 119 -2.90 11.06 -2.19
C THR A 119 -2.22 9.75 -2.58
N LEU A 120 -2.40 8.67 -1.82
CA LEU A 120 -1.86 7.34 -2.13
C LEU A 120 -2.37 6.82 -3.48
N LEU A 121 -3.62 7.10 -3.85
CA LEU A 121 -4.16 6.73 -5.16
C LEU A 121 -3.41 7.38 -6.33
N LYS A 122 -2.69 8.47 -6.11
CA LYS A 122 -1.89 9.18 -7.12
C LYS A 122 -0.40 8.85 -7.02
N GLN A 123 -0.01 8.05 -6.04
CA GLN A 123 1.40 7.78 -5.69
C GLN A 123 2.22 7.27 -6.88
N ALA A 124 1.63 6.40 -7.73
CA ALA A 124 2.33 5.80 -8.86
C ALA A 124 2.76 6.84 -9.91
N ASP A 125 1.91 7.84 -10.14
CA ASP A 125 2.10 8.87 -11.17
C ASP A 125 2.74 10.17 -10.62
N ALA A 126 2.96 10.25 -9.31
CA ALA A 126 3.54 11.41 -8.67
C ALA A 126 5.04 11.54 -9.01
N ALA A 127 5.51 12.79 -9.17
CA ALA A 127 6.94 13.08 -9.25
C ALA A 127 7.64 12.64 -7.95
N ALA A 128 8.95 12.35 -8.03
CA ALA A 128 9.69 11.83 -6.88
C ALA A 128 9.54 12.69 -5.62
N ASP A 129 9.61 14.00 -5.73
CA ASP A 129 9.48 14.96 -4.63
C ASP A 129 8.03 15.16 -4.11
N ASP A 130 7.03 14.60 -4.79
CA ASP A 130 5.61 14.71 -4.43
C ASP A 130 5.05 13.40 -3.86
N LYS A 131 5.85 12.35 -3.82
CA LYS A 131 5.46 11.05 -3.26
C LYS A 131 5.36 11.11 -1.74
N ILE A 132 4.48 10.29 -1.17
CA ILE A 132 4.46 10.04 0.26
C ILE A 132 5.60 9.07 0.58
N ASP A 133 6.48 9.46 1.49
CA ASP A 133 7.61 8.62 1.93
C ASP A 133 7.32 7.96 3.27
N LEU A 134 6.63 8.66 4.15
CA LEU A 134 6.22 8.14 5.45
C LEU A 134 4.82 8.64 5.79
N PHE A 135 3.98 7.76 6.30
CA PHE A 135 2.70 8.15 6.86
C PHE A 135 2.39 7.42 8.16
N LEU A 136 1.67 8.08 9.04
CA LEU A 136 1.24 7.51 10.31
C LEU A 136 -0.11 6.82 10.16
N ILE A 137 -0.29 5.73 10.91
CA ILE A 137 -1.56 5.00 11.01
C ILE A 137 -1.84 4.65 12.47
N GLU A 138 -3.11 4.56 12.82
CA GLU A 138 -3.56 4.00 14.09
C GLU A 138 -3.93 2.52 13.92
N ALA A 139 -3.86 1.78 15.02
CA ALA A 139 -4.08 0.34 15.01
C ALA A 139 -5.46 -0.09 14.49
N ASP A 140 -6.49 0.73 14.69
CA ASP A 140 -7.87 0.43 14.32
C ASP A 140 -8.12 0.41 12.81
N TYR A 141 -7.29 1.10 12.04
CA TYR A 141 -7.37 1.10 10.57
C TYR A 141 -6.07 0.65 9.86
N ALA A 142 -5.08 0.14 10.60
CA ALA A 142 -3.80 -0.29 10.03
C ALA A 142 -3.96 -1.32 8.90
N LEU A 143 -4.88 -2.29 9.06
CA LEU A 143 -5.14 -3.34 8.08
C LEU A 143 -5.54 -2.81 6.68
N LYS A 144 -6.04 -1.59 6.62
CA LYS A 144 -6.37 -0.94 5.34
C LYS A 144 -5.15 -0.73 4.44
N TYR A 145 -3.95 -0.61 5.02
CA TYR A 145 -2.73 -0.25 4.29
C TYR A 145 -1.69 -1.36 4.25
N VAL A 146 -1.61 -2.22 5.27
CA VAL A 146 -0.50 -3.19 5.40
C VAL A 146 -0.47 -4.25 4.30
N ASP A 147 -1.62 -4.66 3.78
CA ASP A 147 -1.73 -5.62 2.67
C ASP A 147 -1.74 -4.95 1.28
N THR A 148 -1.28 -3.71 1.19
CA THR A 148 -1.23 -2.96 -0.07
C THR A 148 0.19 -2.70 -0.54
N ASP A 149 0.33 -2.33 -1.81
CA ASP A 149 1.60 -1.89 -2.40
C ASP A 149 2.00 -0.46 -1.97
N TYR A 150 1.17 0.22 -1.17
CA TYR A 150 1.51 1.52 -0.59
C TYR A 150 2.51 1.42 0.57
N THR A 151 2.70 0.22 1.11
CA THR A 151 3.63 -0.04 2.22
C THR A 151 4.67 -1.07 1.79
N MET A 152 5.91 -0.87 2.20
CA MET A 152 7.00 -1.79 1.94
C MET A 152 7.44 -2.52 3.22
N PRO A 153 8.04 -3.72 3.12
CA PRO A 153 8.61 -4.39 4.27
C PRO A 153 9.72 -3.55 4.92
N VAL A 154 9.67 -3.36 6.23
CA VAL A 154 10.67 -2.55 6.95
C VAL A 154 12.09 -3.11 6.86
N LYS A 155 12.22 -4.43 6.63
CA LYS A 155 13.52 -5.07 6.37
C LYS A 155 14.21 -4.54 5.11
N ASP A 156 13.43 -4.11 4.11
CA ASP A 156 13.96 -3.55 2.86
C ASP A 156 14.53 -2.14 3.07
N LEU A 157 14.18 -1.50 4.21
CA LEU A 157 14.78 -0.26 4.70
C LEU A 157 16.01 -0.50 5.62
N GLY A 158 16.42 -1.76 5.80
CA GLY A 158 17.53 -2.13 6.68
C GLY A 158 17.17 -2.26 8.16
N ILE A 159 15.88 -2.16 8.53
CA ILE A 159 15.42 -2.36 9.90
C ILE A 159 15.35 -3.87 10.18
N THR A 160 16.09 -4.33 11.17
CA THR A 160 16.25 -5.75 11.52
C THR A 160 15.41 -6.14 12.73
N ASP A 161 15.24 -7.44 12.95
CA ASP A 161 14.58 -7.97 14.15
C ASP A 161 15.28 -7.55 15.43
N ALA A 162 16.59 -7.35 15.39
CA ALA A 162 17.38 -6.89 16.53
C ALA A 162 17.02 -5.45 16.93
N ASP A 163 16.76 -4.59 15.95
CA ASP A 163 16.33 -3.20 16.19
C ASP A 163 14.95 -3.16 16.86
N LEU A 164 14.12 -4.15 16.59
CA LEU A 164 12.72 -4.26 17.05
C LEU A 164 12.54 -5.24 18.24
N ALA A 165 13.64 -5.75 18.81
CA ALA A 165 13.59 -6.77 19.85
C ALA A 165 12.85 -6.32 21.13
N ASN A 166 12.87 -5.01 21.41
CA ASN A 166 12.21 -4.42 22.58
C ASN A 166 10.80 -3.89 22.31
N GLN A 167 10.29 -4.02 21.10
CA GLN A 167 8.90 -3.64 20.78
C GLN A 167 7.91 -4.69 21.29
N TYR A 168 6.77 -4.24 21.76
CA TYR A 168 5.68 -5.13 22.14
C TYR A 168 5.17 -5.92 20.92
N GLN A 169 4.91 -7.22 21.10
CA GLN A 169 4.49 -8.07 20.00
C GLN A 169 3.21 -7.56 19.33
N TYR A 170 2.21 -7.13 20.11
CA TYR A 170 0.95 -6.63 19.56
C TYR A 170 1.12 -5.42 18.63
N THR A 171 2.14 -4.58 18.83
CA THR A 171 2.40 -3.44 17.95
C THR A 171 3.03 -3.85 16.62
N LYS A 172 3.69 -5.00 16.59
CA LYS A 172 4.20 -5.62 15.36
C LYS A 172 3.09 -6.37 14.62
N ASP A 173 2.25 -7.10 15.35
CA ASP A 173 1.18 -7.90 14.76
C ASP A 173 0.20 -7.04 13.94
N VAL A 174 -0.13 -5.85 14.43
CA VAL A 174 -1.08 -4.94 13.78
C VAL A 174 -0.58 -4.35 12.46
N VAL A 175 0.72 -4.35 12.21
CA VAL A 175 1.36 -3.85 10.98
C VAL A 175 2.09 -4.96 10.21
N THR A 176 1.74 -6.21 10.47
CA THR A 176 2.23 -7.37 9.71
C THR A 176 1.19 -7.75 8.65
N ASP A 177 1.64 -7.87 7.40
CA ASP A 177 0.78 -8.24 6.28
C ASP A 177 0.39 -9.73 6.30
N SER A 178 -0.52 -10.14 5.43
CA SER A 178 -0.99 -11.53 5.30
C SER A 178 0.12 -12.52 4.90
N ASN A 179 1.25 -12.04 4.39
CA ASN A 179 2.42 -12.83 4.04
C ASN A 179 3.47 -12.91 5.17
N GLY A 180 3.21 -12.28 6.32
CA GLY A 180 4.11 -12.25 7.47
C GLY A 180 5.22 -11.19 7.37
N ASN A 181 5.12 -10.22 6.46
CA ASN A 181 6.07 -9.12 6.40
C ASN A 181 5.63 -7.97 7.30
N LEU A 182 6.56 -7.48 8.12
CA LEU A 182 6.35 -6.28 8.91
C LEU A 182 6.41 -5.05 7.99
N LYS A 183 5.35 -4.26 7.94
CA LYS A 183 5.17 -3.11 7.03
C LYS A 183 5.25 -1.75 7.72
N GLY A 184 5.42 -1.74 9.02
CA GLY A 184 5.52 -0.51 9.81
C GLY A 184 6.23 -0.74 11.14
N VAL A 185 6.55 0.36 11.81
CA VAL A 185 7.20 0.36 13.13
C VAL A 185 6.38 1.24 14.06
N SER A 186 6.09 0.74 15.26
CA SER A 186 5.37 1.52 16.27
C SER A 186 6.33 2.50 16.95
N TRP A 187 5.94 3.77 17.02
CA TRP A 187 6.66 4.80 17.74
C TRP A 187 6.10 5.06 19.15
N GLN A 188 4.92 4.50 19.45
CA GLN A 188 4.31 4.55 20.79
C GLN A 188 3.48 3.31 21.05
N GLY A 189 3.26 2.98 22.33
CA GLY A 189 2.35 1.94 22.76
C GLY A 189 1.14 2.56 23.47
N CYS A 190 -0.07 2.25 22.99
CA CYS A 190 -1.33 2.70 23.62
C CYS A 190 -2.05 1.47 24.18
N PRO A 191 -1.93 1.18 25.50
CA PRO A 191 -2.65 0.08 26.10
C PRO A 191 -4.15 0.38 26.18
N GLY A 192 -4.97 -0.53 25.67
CA GLY A 192 -6.40 -0.50 25.90
C GLY A 192 -6.75 -1.01 27.30
N VAL A 193 -7.63 -0.30 28.00
CA VAL A 193 -8.15 -0.71 29.31
C VAL A 193 -9.67 -0.68 29.33
N LEU A 194 -10.27 -1.63 30.02
CA LEU A 194 -11.69 -1.62 30.29
C LEU A 194 -11.93 -1.01 31.68
N ILE A 195 -12.72 0.03 31.73
CA ILE A 195 -13.13 0.68 32.98
C ILE A 195 -14.63 0.36 33.18
N TYR A 196 -14.98 -0.20 34.34
CA TYR A 196 -16.37 -0.47 34.69
C TYR A 196 -16.67 0.03 36.09
N ASN A 197 -17.91 0.49 36.27
CA ASN A 197 -18.42 0.85 37.60
C ASN A 197 -18.75 -0.42 38.38
N ARG A 198 -18.23 -0.52 39.60
CA ARG A 198 -18.51 -1.63 40.50
C ARG A 198 -19.36 -1.10 41.65
N GLU A 199 -20.65 -1.33 41.57
CA GLU A 199 -21.60 -1.11 42.69
C GLU A 199 -21.55 -2.23 43.71
#